data_049e4e9ebfc393da2ed59563fb67495a
#
_entry.id   049e4e9ebfc393da2ed59563fb67495a
#
_cell.length_a   1.000
_cell.length_b   1.000
_cell.length_c   1.000
_cell.angle_alpha   90.00
_cell.angle_beta   90.00
_cell.angle_gamma   90.00
#
_symmetry.space_group_name_H-M   'P 1'
#
loop_
_entity.id
_entity.type
_entity.pdbx_description
1 polymer ?
#
loop_
_entity_poly.entity_id
_entity_poly.type
_entity_poly.pdbx_seq_one_letter_code
_entity_poly.pdbx_strand_id
1 'polypeptide(L)'
;NYDGSTICDAWLGTIESVDAMWIPLLSKDWRIMHIQTTSTASVYNSAARDISGVTGAYEQSSIPLNGSGEVIAISDTGLDEDHGDFDGRIRSVYSQFGPDNDNSDLLSGHGTHVAATLLGDGSGQSSALGIAPGATFHRYTHESQSGFFGIYGSLYGLFTHSWNQNARRHTNSWGTTNLGNYSQTSSNVDDFVSDYPGYMVLFSAGDIGDTNDSGITPPGTSKNALTVGASTTGSYDSEPLGSVVSFSSNGLTNDGRIKPEIVAPGVLICSGRAEE
;
A
#
# COMPACT_ATOMS: atom_id res chain seq x y z
N ASN A 1 -5.63 19.39 -28.66
CA ASN A 1 -6.71 18.63 -28.06
C ASN A 1 -6.28 18.27 -26.64
N TYR A 2 -7.04 18.76 -25.67
CA TYR A 2 -6.84 18.49 -24.26
C TYR A 2 -7.53 17.16 -23.97
N ASP A 3 -6.76 16.11 -23.74
CA ASP A 3 -7.29 14.84 -23.29
C ASP A 3 -7.03 14.76 -21.77
N GLY A 4 -8.12 14.69 -21.00
CA GLY A 4 -8.10 14.59 -19.55
C GLY A 4 -7.74 13.21 -19.03
N SER A 5 -6.82 12.51 -19.68
CA SER A 5 -6.36 11.20 -19.22
C SER A 5 -5.51 11.33 -17.97
N THR A 6 -5.88 10.59 -17.02
CA THR A 6 -5.49 10.42 -15.64
C THR A 6 -3.99 10.47 -15.39
N ILE A 7 -3.59 11.37 -14.54
CA ILE A 7 -2.21 11.53 -14.07
C ILE A 7 -2.19 11.18 -12.59
N CYS A 8 -1.16 10.45 -12.18
CA CYS A 8 -0.86 10.22 -10.76
C CYS A 8 -0.42 11.49 -10.03
N ASP A 9 -0.98 12.67 -10.39
CA ASP A 9 -0.81 13.90 -9.63
C ASP A 9 -1.87 14.94 -10.07
N ALA A 10 -2.69 15.41 -9.16
CA ALA A 10 -3.89 16.22 -9.43
C ALA A 10 -3.62 17.63 -10.01
N TRP A 11 -2.38 18.02 -10.26
CA TRP A 11 -1.97 19.37 -10.62
C TRP A 11 -1.25 19.49 -11.96
N LEU A 12 -1.05 18.40 -12.70
CA LEU A 12 -0.32 18.39 -13.97
C LEU A 12 -1.25 18.05 -15.13
N GLY A 13 -1.51 19.01 -16.00
CA GLY A 13 -2.07 18.75 -17.31
C GLY A 13 -0.98 18.21 -18.24
N THR A 14 -1.20 17.04 -18.85
CA THR A 14 -0.31 16.50 -19.87
C THR A 14 -0.78 16.93 -21.25
N ILE A 15 0.12 17.48 -22.05
CA ILE A 15 -0.12 17.71 -23.47
C ILE A 15 0.60 16.60 -24.22
N GLU A 16 -0.13 15.64 -24.75
CA GLU A 16 0.45 14.59 -25.56
C GLU A 16 0.86 15.11 -26.94
N SER A 17 2.02 14.64 -27.41
CA SER A 17 2.51 14.88 -28.78
C SER A 17 2.74 16.35 -29.13
N VAL A 18 3.41 17.10 -28.28
CA VAL A 18 3.91 18.43 -28.63
C VAL A 18 5.20 18.28 -29.44
N ASP A 19 5.18 18.78 -30.67
CA ASP A 19 6.41 18.90 -31.44
C ASP A 19 7.43 19.77 -30.68
N ALA A 20 8.67 19.32 -30.59
CA ALA A 20 9.75 19.97 -29.86
C ALA A 20 9.96 21.45 -30.28
N MET A 21 9.53 21.84 -31.47
CA MET A 21 9.54 23.23 -31.96
C MET A 21 8.71 24.18 -31.09
N TRP A 22 7.68 23.68 -30.37
CA TRP A 22 6.81 24.49 -29.51
C TRP A 22 7.36 24.72 -28.11
N ILE A 23 8.38 23.95 -27.67
CA ILE A 23 8.96 24.07 -26.33
C ILE A 23 9.43 25.51 -26.03
N PRO A 24 10.11 26.23 -26.93
CA PRO A 24 10.54 27.60 -26.64
C PRO A 24 9.39 28.61 -26.50
N LEU A 25 8.22 28.31 -27.07
CA LEU A 25 7.03 29.14 -26.90
C LEU A 25 6.34 28.80 -25.57
N LEU A 26 6.15 27.53 -25.28
CA LEU A 26 5.52 27.05 -24.06
C LEU A 26 6.32 27.44 -22.82
N SER A 27 7.64 27.42 -22.87
CA SER A 27 8.52 27.81 -21.74
C SER A 27 8.43 29.30 -21.38
N LYS A 28 7.79 30.12 -22.21
CA LYS A 28 7.55 31.55 -21.95
C LYS A 28 6.18 31.82 -21.31
N ASP A 29 5.32 30.84 -21.24
CA ASP A 29 4.00 30.99 -20.63
C ASP A 29 4.15 30.84 -19.09
N TRP A 30 3.87 31.90 -18.35
CA TRP A 30 4.00 31.95 -16.89
C TRP A 30 3.12 30.92 -16.15
N ARG A 31 2.11 30.35 -16.84
CA ARG A 31 1.26 29.29 -16.30
C ARG A 31 1.90 27.90 -16.37
N ILE A 32 2.98 27.77 -17.15
CA ILE A 32 3.70 26.52 -17.31
C ILE A 32 4.91 26.54 -16.38
N MET A 33 4.83 25.80 -15.30
CA MET A 33 5.89 25.73 -14.29
C MET A 33 7.02 24.77 -14.66
N HIS A 34 6.71 23.75 -15.45
CA HIS A 34 7.68 22.72 -15.81
C HIS A 34 7.34 22.09 -17.15
N ILE A 35 8.37 21.80 -17.96
CA ILE A 35 8.26 21.08 -19.23
C ILE A 35 9.30 19.96 -19.19
N GLN A 36 8.82 18.72 -19.31
CA GLN A 36 9.70 17.55 -19.40
C GLN A 36 9.18 16.59 -20.47
N THR A 37 10.06 15.73 -20.95
CA THR A 37 9.63 14.61 -21.79
C THR A 37 8.86 13.62 -20.93
N THR A 38 7.65 13.26 -21.34
CA THR A 38 6.95 12.14 -20.74
C THR A 38 7.65 10.85 -21.17
N SER A 39 8.21 10.12 -20.22
CA SER A 39 8.46 8.71 -20.43
C SER A 39 7.12 7.99 -20.43
N THR A 40 6.92 7.04 -21.32
CA THR A 40 5.77 6.13 -21.27
C THR A 40 5.72 5.51 -19.87
N ALA A 41 4.65 5.78 -19.14
CA ALA A 41 4.41 5.15 -17.86
C ALA A 41 4.31 3.63 -18.10
N SER A 42 5.25 2.88 -17.58
CA SER A 42 5.15 1.42 -17.54
C SER A 42 4.34 1.06 -16.30
N VAL A 43 3.50 0.04 -16.39
CA VAL A 43 2.69 -0.43 -15.26
C VAL A 43 3.60 -1.21 -14.32
N TYR A 44 3.80 -0.71 -13.11
CA TYR A 44 4.89 -1.16 -12.24
C TYR A 44 4.52 -2.25 -11.23
N ASN A 45 3.25 -2.65 -11.11
CA ASN A 45 2.91 -3.78 -10.24
C ASN A 45 3.52 -5.09 -10.75
N SER A 46 3.57 -5.28 -12.07
CA SER A 46 4.32 -6.40 -12.68
C SER A 46 5.81 -6.33 -12.33
N ALA A 47 6.42 -5.14 -12.41
CA ALA A 47 7.82 -4.96 -12.02
C ALA A 47 8.05 -5.28 -10.53
N ALA A 48 7.17 -4.85 -9.64
CA ALA A 48 7.25 -5.18 -8.22
C ALA A 48 7.18 -6.69 -7.97
N ARG A 49 6.32 -7.42 -8.69
CA ARG A 49 6.21 -8.88 -8.63
C ARG A 49 7.49 -9.57 -9.12
N ASP A 50 8.07 -9.08 -10.21
CA ASP A 50 9.32 -9.63 -10.77
C ASP A 50 10.49 -9.39 -9.82
N ILE A 51 10.63 -8.17 -9.30
CA ILE A 51 11.68 -7.79 -8.35
C ILE A 51 11.58 -8.61 -7.06
N SER A 52 10.37 -8.83 -6.57
CA SER A 52 10.12 -9.64 -5.37
C SER A 52 10.21 -11.15 -5.63
N GLY A 53 10.49 -11.58 -6.87
CA GLY A 53 10.60 -12.97 -7.23
C GLY A 53 9.27 -13.74 -7.31
N VAL A 54 8.14 -13.05 -7.20
CA VAL A 54 6.80 -13.67 -7.19
C VAL A 54 6.49 -14.34 -8.53
N THR A 55 6.77 -13.66 -9.63
CA THR A 55 6.57 -14.22 -10.97
C THR A 55 7.39 -15.50 -11.16
N GLY A 56 8.67 -15.47 -10.80
CA GLY A 56 9.52 -16.65 -10.88
C GLY A 56 9.08 -17.80 -9.98
N ALA A 57 8.56 -17.49 -8.79
CA ALA A 57 8.00 -18.51 -7.90
C ALA A 57 6.75 -19.17 -8.49
N TYR A 58 5.88 -18.39 -9.15
CA TYR A 58 4.70 -18.91 -9.85
C TYR A 58 5.08 -19.85 -10.99
N GLU A 59 6.04 -19.45 -11.82
CA GLU A 59 6.48 -20.20 -12.99
C GLU A 59 7.19 -21.51 -12.64
N GLN A 60 7.92 -21.53 -11.53
CA GLN A 60 8.71 -22.69 -11.09
C GLN A 60 7.91 -23.65 -10.21
N SER A 61 6.75 -23.27 -9.71
CA SER A 61 5.94 -24.08 -8.83
C SER A 61 5.03 -25.03 -9.62
N SER A 62 4.99 -26.30 -9.21
CA SER A 62 4.02 -27.28 -9.71
C SER A 62 2.61 -27.11 -9.14
N ILE A 63 2.46 -26.23 -8.16
CA ILE A 63 1.17 -25.87 -7.54
C ILE A 63 0.95 -24.35 -7.70
N PRO A 64 -0.29 -23.89 -7.84
CA PRO A 64 -0.56 -22.46 -7.95
C PRO A 64 -0.26 -21.76 -6.62
N LEU A 65 0.78 -20.92 -6.61
CA LEU A 65 1.17 -20.10 -5.44
C LEU A 65 0.46 -18.74 -5.44
N ASN A 66 -0.78 -18.68 -5.88
CA ASN A 66 -1.55 -17.45 -6.06
C ASN A 66 -2.38 -17.03 -4.83
N GLY A 67 -2.19 -17.67 -3.69
CA GLY A 67 -2.96 -17.39 -2.48
C GLY A 67 -4.28 -18.14 -2.37
N SER A 68 -4.63 -19.03 -3.31
CA SER A 68 -5.85 -19.84 -3.22
C SER A 68 -5.90 -20.61 -1.91
N GLY A 69 -7.03 -20.49 -1.19
CA GLY A 69 -7.24 -21.11 0.12
C GLY A 69 -6.77 -20.25 1.30
N GLU A 70 -6.01 -19.19 1.05
CA GLU A 70 -5.60 -18.26 2.09
C GLU A 70 -6.66 -17.20 2.39
N VAL A 71 -6.68 -16.76 3.64
CA VAL A 71 -7.53 -15.66 4.11
C VAL A 71 -6.65 -14.57 4.69
N ILE A 72 -6.79 -13.35 4.17
CA ILE A 72 -5.99 -12.20 4.56
C ILE A 72 -6.90 -11.14 5.19
N ALA A 73 -6.41 -10.41 6.17
CA ALA A 73 -7.05 -9.22 6.70
C ALA A 73 -6.30 -7.98 6.24
N ILE A 74 -7.04 -6.97 5.80
CA ILE A 74 -6.52 -5.67 5.40
C ILE A 74 -7.18 -4.60 6.25
N SER A 75 -6.38 -3.75 6.85
CA SER A 75 -6.82 -2.65 7.72
C SER A 75 -6.31 -1.34 7.13
N ASP A 76 -7.23 -0.52 6.59
CA ASP A 76 -6.89 0.69 5.84
C ASP A 76 -8.06 1.69 5.83
N THR A 77 -8.02 2.69 4.94
CA THR A 77 -9.07 3.71 4.78
C THR A 77 -10.42 3.09 4.45
N GLY A 78 -10.54 2.53 3.28
CA GLY A 78 -11.75 1.95 2.75
C GLY A 78 -11.48 0.85 1.73
N LEU A 79 -12.49 0.52 0.96
CA LEU A 79 -12.41 -0.35 -0.20
C LEU A 79 -13.56 -0.03 -1.14
N ASP A 80 -13.27 0.17 -2.39
CA ASP A 80 -14.27 0.06 -3.45
C ASP A 80 -14.64 -1.43 -3.61
N GLU A 81 -15.78 -1.80 -3.01
CA GLU A 81 -16.23 -3.20 -2.99
C GLU A 81 -16.74 -3.68 -4.33
N ASP A 82 -17.12 -2.75 -5.20
CA ASP A 82 -17.63 -3.02 -6.55
C ASP A 82 -16.50 -3.11 -7.60
N HIS A 83 -15.25 -2.83 -7.18
CA HIS A 83 -14.10 -2.94 -8.09
C HIS A 83 -13.93 -4.39 -8.59
N GLY A 84 -14.01 -4.58 -9.91
CA GLY A 84 -14.05 -5.90 -10.55
C GLY A 84 -12.90 -6.84 -10.18
N ASP A 85 -11.72 -6.28 -9.88
CA ASP A 85 -10.55 -7.07 -9.44
C ASP A 85 -10.74 -7.81 -8.10
N PHE A 86 -11.85 -7.57 -7.39
CA PHE A 86 -12.15 -8.23 -6.11
C PHE A 86 -13.33 -9.20 -6.16
N ASP A 87 -13.97 -9.37 -7.31
CA ASP A 87 -15.18 -10.14 -7.46
C ASP A 87 -15.15 -11.50 -6.76
N GLY A 88 -16.15 -11.72 -5.89
CA GLY A 88 -16.35 -12.99 -5.16
C GLY A 88 -15.29 -13.31 -4.09
N ARG A 89 -14.34 -12.39 -3.80
CA ARG A 89 -13.24 -12.66 -2.87
C ARG A 89 -13.28 -11.86 -1.58
N ILE A 90 -14.16 -10.86 -1.48
CA ILE A 90 -14.43 -10.13 -0.23
C ILE A 90 -15.29 -11.01 0.67
N ARG A 91 -14.81 -11.38 1.86
CA ARG A 91 -15.55 -12.21 2.82
C ARG A 91 -16.42 -11.40 3.76
N SER A 92 -15.91 -10.31 4.27
CA SER A 92 -16.64 -9.36 5.11
C SER A 92 -15.94 -8.02 5.17
N VAL A 93 -16.74 -7.02 5.48
CA VAL A 93 -16.33 -5.66 5.75
C VAL A 93 -16.65 -5.37 7.21
N TYR A 94 -15.69 -4.82 7.93
CA TYR A 94 -15.84 -4.36 9.29
C TYR A 94 -15.45 -2.88 9.38
N SER A 95 -16.41 -2.01 9.70
CA SER A 95 -16.15 -0.60 9.91
C SER A 95 -16.30 -0.24 11.39
N GLN A 96 -15.31 0.46 11.94
CA GLN A 96 -15.38 0.96 13.32
C GLN A 96 -16.31 2.17 13.46
N PHE A 97 -16.61 2.86 12.38
CA PHE A 97 -17.45 4.06 12.35
C PHE A 97 -18.92 3.79 11.99
N GLY A 98 -19.32 2.52 11.97
CA GLY A 98 -20.63 2.08 11.49
C GLY A 98 -20.58 1.63 10.04
N PRO A 99 -21.73 1.26 9.44
CA PRO A 99 -21.74 0.88 8.05
C PRO A 99 -21.22 2.05 7.22
N ASP A 100 -20.09 1.83 6.60
CA ASP A 100 -19.65 2.65 5.50
C ASP A 100 -20.63 2.36 4.36
N ASN A 101 -21.55 3.30 4.13
CA ASN A 101 -22.49 3.19 3.01
C ASN A 101 -21.82 3.61 1.71
N ASP A 102 -20.55 3.87 1.75
CA ASP A 102 -19.72 4.26 0.65
C ASP A 102 -18.89 3.05 0.20
N ASN A 103 -19.36 2.40 -0.84
CA ASN A 103 -18.67 1.28 -1.49
C ASN A 103 -17.46 1.74 -2.32
N SER A 104 -17.10 3.02 -2.26
CA SER A 104 -16.21 3.61 -3.26
C SER A 104 -14.85 4.02 -2.73
N ASP A 105 -14.58 4.00 -1.40
CA ASP A 105 -13.29 4.50 -0.84
C ASP A 105 -12.92 5.91 -1.38
N LEU A 106 -13.95 6.77 -1.55
CA LEU A 106 -13.90 8.00 -2.35
C LEU A 106 -12.94 9.06 -1.83
N LEU A 107 -12.69 9.09 -0.52
CA LEU A 107 -11.95 10.21 0.06
C LEU A 107 -10.45 10.08 -0.15
N SER A 108 -9.90 8.88 -0.11
CA SER A 108 -8.47 8.68 -0.35
C SER A 108 -8.15 7.64 -1.43
N GLY A 109 -8.99 6.62 -1.61
CA GLY A 109 -8.72 5.50 -2.51
C GLY A 109 -7.52 4.65 -2.09
N HIS A 110 -6.91 4.95 -0.93
CA HIS A 110 -5.68 4.33 -0.49
C HIS A 110 -5.88 2.84 -0.18
N GLY A 111 -6.94 2.50 0.56
CA GLY A 111 -7.24 1.12 0.92
C GLY A 111 -7.54 0.24 -0.30
N THR A 112 -8.23 0.78 -1.31
CA THR A 112 -8.48 0.10 -2.59
C THR A 112 -7.17 -0.16 -3.33
N HIS A 113 -6.28 0.83 -3.40
CA HIS A 113 -4.96 0.68 -4.02
C HIS A 113 -4.12 -0.39 -3.32
N VAL A 114 -4.06 -0.38 -1.99
CA VAL A 114 -3.35 -1.37 -1.16
C VAL A 114 -3.93 -2.78 -1.37
N ALA A 115 -5.27 -2.90 -1.34
CA ALA A 115 -5.95 -4.17 -1.55
C ALA A 115 -5.67 -4.73 -2.94
N ALA A 116 -5.72 -3.93 -4.00
CA ALA A 116 -5.46 -4.38 -5.36
C ALA A 116 -3.98 -4.73 -5.58
N THR A 117 -3.04 -3.99 -4.97
CA THR A 117 -1.62 -4.35 -4.99
C THR A 117 -1.38 -5.76 -4.42
N LEU A 118 -2.11 -6.14 -3.39
CA LEU A 118 -1.99 -7.46 -2.78
C LEU A 118 -2.84 -8.51 -3.49
N LEU A 119 -4.09 -8.20 -3.83
CA LEU A 119 -5.15 -9.15 -4.13
C LEU A 119 -5.80 -8.96 -5.51
N GLY A 120 -5.51 -7.89 -6.25
CA GLY A 120 -6.09 -7.65 -7.56
C GLY A 120 -5.90 -8.84 -8.49
N ASP A 121 -6.96 -9.31 -9.17
CA ASP A 121 -6.86 -10.45 -10.08
C ASP A 121 -6.47 -10.05 -11.52
N GLY A 122 -6.29 -8.74 -11.74
CA GLY A 122 -5.86 -8.20 -13.02
C GLY A 122 -6.94 -8.26 -14.10
N SER A 123 -8.22 -8.45 -13.75
CA SER A 123 -9.33 -8.46 -14.70
C SER A 123 -9.49 -7.12 -15.40
N GLY A 124 -9.28 -6.01 -14.70
CA GLY A 124 -9.23 -4.67 -15.27
C GLY A 124 -7.98 -4.44 -16.12
N GLN A 125 -6.81 -4.83 -15.62
CA GLN A 125 -5.53 -4.69 -16.29
C GLN A 125 -4.53 -5.77 -15.83
N SER A 126 -4.19 -6.70 -16.70
CA SER A 126 -3.34 -7.86 -16.38
C SER A 126 -1.95 -7.49 -15.83
N SER A 127 -1.40 -6.34 -16.20
CA SER A 127 -0.13 -5.83 -15.69
C SER A 127 -0.22 -5.26 -14.27
N ALA A 128 -1.44 -5.03 -13.75
CA ALA A 128 -1.72 -4.63 -12.38
C ALA A 128 -2.09 -5.83 -11.46
N LEU A 129 -1.89 -7.06 -11.93
CA LEU A 129 -2.12 -8.28 -11.16
C LEU A 129 -1.44 -8.21 -9.79
N GLY A 130 -2.18 -8.46 -8.73
CA GLY A 130 -1.69 -8.46 -7.34
C GLY A 130 -0.77 -9.64 -7.00
N ILE A 131 -0.27 -9.66 -5.79
CA ILE A 131 0.66 -10.71 -5.31
C ILE A 131 -0.07 -12.03 -5.03
N ALA A 132 -1.28 -11.97 -4.50
CA ALA A 132 -2.09 -13.13 -4.09
C ALA A 132 -3.51 -13.08 -4.67
N PRO A 133 -3.64 -13.11 -6.01
CA PRO A 133 -4.94 -12.88 -6.69
C PRO A 133 -5.98 -13.97 -6.42
N GLY A 134 -5.61 -15.11 -5.89
CA GLY A 134 -6.52 -16.18 -5.52
C GLY A 134 -6.95 -16.20 -4.06
N ALA A 135 -6.40 -15.33 -3.23
CA ALA A 135 -6.77 -15.27 -1.82
C ALA A 135 -8.13 -14.59 -1.62
N THR A 136 -8.80 -14.96 -0.53
CA THR A 136 -9.97 -14.24 -0.04
C THR A 136 -9.59 -13.33 1.13
N PHE A 137 -10.39 -12.31 1.43
CA PHE A 137 -9.98 -11.36 2.44
C PHE A 137 -11.13 -10.76 3.24
N HIS A 138 -10.76 -10.24 4.41
CA HIS A 138 -11.58 -9.39 5.27
C HIS A 138 -11.01 -7.98 5.25
N ARG A 139 -11.88 -7.00 5.14
CA ARG A 139 -11.53 -5.59 5.20
C ARG A 139 -11.92 -4.98 6.55
N TYR A 140 -11.04 -4.15 7.07
CA TYR A 140 -11.25 -3.33 8.26
C TYR A 140 -11.06 -1.87 7.88
N THR A 141 -12.15 -1.09 7.91
CA THR A 141 -12.16 0.32 7.53
C THR A 141 -11.93 1.20 8.76
N HIS A 142 -11.01 2.12 8.64
CA HIS A 142 -10.64 3.08 9.68
C HIS A 142 -10.89 4.53 9.28
N GLU A 143 -11.44 4.79 8.12
CA GLU A 143 -11.87 6.10 7.68
C GLU A 143 -13.37 6.26 7.87
N SER A 144 -13.77 7.45 8.33
CA SER A 144 -15.18 7.84 8.43
C SER A 144 -15.64 8.51 7.14
N GLN A 145 -16.93 8.62 6.92
CA GLN A 145 -17.52 9.37 5.80
C GLN A 145 -17.07 10.84 5.70
N SER A 146 -16.49 11.40 6.75
CA SER A 146 -15.93 12.76 6.75
C SER A 146 -14.42 12.81 6.48
N GLY A 147 -13.78 11.70 6.14
CA GLY A 147 -12.34 11.59 5.89
C GLY A 147 -11.48 11.56 7.16
N PHE A 148 -12.09 11.36 8.33
CA PHE A 148 -11.32 11.18 9.55
C PHE A 148 -10.80 9.74 9.62
N PHE A 149 -9.47 9.58 9.58
CA PHE A 149 -8.82 8.30 9.80
C PHE A 149 -8.45 8.13 11.27
N GLY A 150 -8.87 7.02 11.87
CA GLY A 150 -8.55 6.75 13.27
C GLY A 150 -8.83 5.32 13.69
N ILE A 151 -8.05 4.84 14.63
CA ILE A 151 -8.22 3.54 15.25
C ILE A 151 -8.91 3.72 16.59
N TYR A 152 -10.13 3.25 16.69
CA TYR A 152 -10.86 3.23 17.97
C TYR A 152 -10.79 1.84 18.59
N GLY A 153 -10.60 1.82 19.90
CA GLY A 153 -10.49 0.58 20.66
C GLY A 153 -9.10 -0.02 20.65
N SER A 154 -9.02 -1.33 20.75
CA SER A 154 -7.77 -2.07 20.89
C SER A 154 -7.44 -2.82 19.61
N LEU A 155 -6.20 -2.69 19.14
CA LEU A 155 -5.69 -3.52 18.04
C LEU A 155 -5.73 -5.01 18.38
N TYR A 156 -5.55 -5.36 19.64
CA TYR A 156 -5.71 -6.74 20.11
C TYR A 156 -7.11 -7.28 19.79
N GLY A 157 -8.16 -6.48 20.05
CA GLY A 157 -9.55 -6.85 19.74
C GLY A 157 -9.79 -6.99 18.23
N LEU A 158 -9.23 -6.11 17.42
CA LEU A 158 -9.32 -6.14 15.97
C LEU A 158 -8.65 -7.41 15.40
N PHE A 159 -7.46 -7.74 15.86
CA PHE A 159 -6.77 -8.97 15.45
C PHE A 159 -7.46 -10.23 15.94
N THR A 160 -8.06 -10.22 17.15
CA THR A 160 -8.91 -11.32 17.64
C THR A 160 -10.09 -11.56 16.70
N HIS A 161 -10.75 -10.47 16.24
CA HIS A 161 -11.84 -10.60 15.28
C HIS A 161 -11.36 -11.25 13.98
N SER A 162 -10.26 -10.78 13.39
CA SER A 162 -9.75 -11.35 12.14
C SER A 162 -9.23 -12.79 12.27
N TRP A 163 -8.62 -13.14 13.41
CA TRP A 163 -8.25 -14.52 13.74
C TRP A 163 -9.47 -15.45 13.75
N ASN A 164 -10.54 -15.02 14.40
CA ASN A 164 -11.79 -15.79 14.47
C ASN A 164 -12.48 -15.95 13.10
N GLN A 165 -12.17 -15.05 12.16
CA GLN A 165 -12.58 -15.11 10.75
C GLN A 165 -11.60 -15.92 9.88
N ASN A 166 -10.69 -16.68 10.49
CA ASN A 166 -9.67 -17.50 9.84
C ASN A 166 -8.56 -16.72 9.09
N ALA A 167 -8.44 -15.42 9.22
CA ALA A 167 -7.25 -14.73 8.73
C ALA A 167 -6.02 -15.13 9.57
N ARG A 168 -4.87 -15.25 8.91
CA ARG A 168 -3.58 -15.56 9.55
C ARG A 168 -2.50 -14.55 9.17
N ARG A 169 -2.82 -13.62 8.30
CA ARG A 169 -1.99 -12.48 7.88
C ARG A 169 -2.85 -11.24 7.93
N HIS A 170 -2.29 -10.17 8.50
CA HIS A 170 -2.97 -8.90 8.64
C HIS A 170 -2.02 -7.79 8.20
N THR A 171 -2.38 -7.07 7.16
CA THR A 171 -1.57 -5.96 6.65
C THR A 171 -2.18 -4.61 7.01
N ASN A 172 -1.30 -3.66 7.32
CA ASN A 172 -1.63 -2.33 7.81
C ASN A 172 -0.69 -1.32 7.16
N SER A 173 -1.19 -0.51 6.23
CA SER A 173 -0.41 0.52 5.53
C SER A 173 -0.67 1.89 6.14
N TRP A 174 -0.58 2.00 7.45
CA TRP A 174 -0.78 3.22 8.23
C TRP A 174 0.09 3.25 9.48
N GLY A 175 0.24 4.42 10.07
CA GLY A 175 0.98 4.62 11.32
C GLY A 175 0.55 5.88 12.05
N THR A 176 1.11 6.10 13.24
CA THR A 176 0.87 7.29 14.07
C THR A 176 2.10 8.19 14.13
N THR A 177 1.92 9.45 14.51
CA THR A 177 2.96 10.48 14.51
C THR A 177 3.96 10.39 15.66
N ASN A 178 3.82 9.42 16.57
CA ASN A 178 4.69 9.28 17.74
C ASN A 178 5.96 8.48 17.40
N LEU A 179 6.79 9.03 16.54
CA LEU A 179 7.90 8.39 15.88
C LEU A 179 8.87 7.68 16.82
N GLY A 180 9.25 6.46 16.43
CA GLY A 180 10.23 5.64 17.14
C GLY A 180 9.79 5.08 18.50
N ASN A 181 8.67 5.57 19.05
CA ASN A 181 8.22 5.16 20.37
C ASN A 181 7.50 3.81 20.36
N TYR A 182 7.73 3.03 21.41
CA TYR A 182 6.94 1.85 21.71
C TYR A 182 5.61 2.28 22.35
N SER A 183 4.54 2.31 21.56
CA SER A 183 3.24 2.81 21.98
C SER A 183 2.33 1.71 22.54
N GLN A 184 1.17 2.10 23.08
CA GLN A 184 0.14 1.13 23.48
C GLN A 184 -0.32 0.27 22.30
N THR A 185 -0.41 0.84 21.10
CA THR A 185 -0.76 0.07 19.90
C THR A 185 0.35 -0.92 19.53
N SER A 186 1.63 -0.57 19.73
CA SER A 186 2.75 -1.50 19.55
C SER A 186 2.69 -2.66 20.56
N SER A 187 2.35 -2.37 21.81
CA SER A 187 2.13 -3.41 22.85
C SER A 187 0.99 -4.34 22.48
N ASN A 188 -0.14 -3.80 21.99
CA ASN A 188 -1.28 -4.64 21.56
C ASN A 188 -0.92 -5.63 20.46
N VAL A 189 -0.05 -5.23 19.51
CA VAL A 189 0.46 -6.13 18.47
C VAL A 189 1.29 -7.24 19.10
N ASP A 190 2.21 -6.89 19.98
CA ASP A 190 3.13 -7.85 20.61
C ASP A 190 2.38 -8.84 21.50
N ASP A 191 1.44 -8.36 22.30
CA ASP A 191 0.59 -9.19 23.17
C ASP A 191 -0.21 -10.18 22.33
N PHE A 192 -0.82 -9.69 21.23
CA PHE A 192 -1.62 -10.54 20.35
C PHE A 192 -0.77 -11.61 19.67
N VAL A 193 0.36 -11.24 19.07
CA VAL A 193 1.23 -12.22 18.37
C VAL A 193 1.84 -13.21 19.35
N SER A 194 2.09 -12.81 20.60
CA SER A 194 2.54 -13.71 21.65
C SER A 194 1.48 -14.77 21.99
N ASP A 195 0.21 -14.38 22.07
CA ASP A 195 -0.90 -15.28 22.35
C ASP A 195 -1.28 -16.15 21.14
N TYR A 196 -1.04 -15.63 19.92
CA TYR A 196 -1.37 -16.26 18.64
C TYR A 196 -0.15 -16.37 17.72
N PRO A 197 0.86 -17.18 18.04
CA PRO A 197 2.14 -17.19 17.31
C PRO A 197 2.04 -17.64 15.83
N GLY A 198 0.89 -18.19 15.42
CA GLY A 198 0.60 -18.47 14.01
C GLY A 198 0.02 -17.29 13.22
N TYR A 199 -0.06 -16.09 13.81
CA TYR A 199 -0.58 -14.89 13.17
C TYR A 199 0.53 -13.92 12.82
N MET A 200 0.57 -13.50 11.55
CA MET A 200 1.55 -12.53 11.07
C MET A 200 0.90 -11.16 10.93
N VAL A 201 1.47 -10.16 11.57
CA VAL A 201 1.07 -8.76 11.45
C VAL A 201 2.15 -7.99 10.70
N LEU A 202 1.75 -7.27 9.65
CA LEU A 202 2.62 -6.43 8.85
C LEU A 202 2.24 -4.97 9.04
N PHE A 203 3.24 -4.09 9.12
CA PHE A 203 3.07 -2.65 9.14
C PHE A 203 4.03 -1.97 8.17
N SER A 204 3.59 -0.85 7.57
CA SER A 204 4.51 0.05 6.89
C SER A 204 5.47 0.70 7.89
N ALA A 205 6.69 0.99 7.45
CA ALA A 205 7.67 1.70 8.26
C ALA A 205 7.29 3.17 8.49
N GLY A 206 6.59 3.77 7.52
CA GLY A 206 6.26 5.19 7.44
C GLY A 206 6.99 5.89 6.29
N ASP A 207 6.61 7.15 6.03
CA ASP A 207 7.04 7.93 4.86
C ASP A 207 7.80 9.22 5.25
N ILE A 208 8.50 9.20 6.39
CA ILE A 208 9.17 10.39 6.93
C ILE A 208 10.65 10.45 6.50
N GLY A 209 11.16 9.35 5.96
CA GLY A 209 12.54 9.25 5.50
C GLY A 209 13.55 9.08 6.63
N ASP A 210 14.80 9.45 6.31
CA ASP A 210 15.90 9.45 7.26
C ASP A 210 15.84 10.74 8.09
N THR A 211 15.51 10.61 9.35
CA THR A 211 15.55 11.69 10.33
C THR A 211 16.70 11.42 11.30
N ASN A 212 17.27 12.46 11.90
CA ASN A 212 18.31 12.29 12.94
C ASN A 212 17.81 11.48 14.15
N ASP A 213 16.49 11.37 14.27
CA ASP A 213 15.78 10.52 15.22
C ASP A 213 15.08 9.38 14.45
N SER A 214 14.54 8.40 15.18
CA SER A 214 13.78 7.31 14.54
C SER A 214 12.61 7.82 13.72
N GLY A 215 12.56 7.48 12.44
CA GLY A 215 11.43 7.77 11.54
C GLY A 215 10.30 6.73 11.59
N ILE A 216 10.51 5.60 12.28
CA ILE A 216 9.54 4.49 12.30
C ILE A 216 8.24 4.90 12.99
N THR A 217 7.13 4.74 12.30
CA THR A 217 5.80 5.05 12.82
C THR A 217 5.21 3.88 13.61
N PRO A 218 4.76 4.09 14.87
CA PRO A 218 3.97 3.06 15.56
C PRO A 218 2.65 2.76 14.80
N PRO A 219 2.16 1.52 14.80
CA PRO A 219 2.63 0.33 15.49
C PRO A 219 3.80 -0.43 14.86
N GLY A 220 4.40 0.08 13.75
CA GLY A 220 5.58 -0.53 13.13
C GLY A 220 6.78 -0.68 14.08
N THR A 221 6.78 0.03 15.22
CA THR A 221 7.76 -0.13 16.31
C THR A 221 7.55 -1.38 17.17
N SER A 222 6.52 -2.20 16.91
CA SER A 222 6.27 -3.46 17.61
C SER A 222 7.46 -4.42 17.45
N LYS A 223 7.68 -5.31 18.42
CA LYS A 223 8.75 -6.31 18.39
C LYS A 223 8.40 -7.49 17.47
N ASN A 224 7.11 -7.84 17.42
CA ASN A 224 6.60 -9.02 16.74
C ASN A 224 5.89 -8.72 15.41
N ALA A 225 5.79 -7.45 15.02
CA ALA A 225 5.34 -7.09 13.67
C ALA A 225 6.50 -7.18 12.67
N LEU A 226 6.19 -7.61 11.46
CA LEU A 226 7.07 -7.44 10.31
C LEU A 226 6.86 -6.02 9.75
N THR A 227 7.82 -5.15 9.97
CA THR A 227 7.78 -3.77 9.47
C THR A 227 8.50 -3.70 8.15
N VAL A 228 7.86 -3.08 7.15
CA VAL A 228 8.30 -3.08 5.76
C VAL A 228 8.55 -1.64 5.32
N GLY A 229 9.76 -1.36 4.89
CA GLY A 229 10.14 -0.12 4.24
C GLY A 229 9.99 -0.19 2.73
N ALA A 230 10.20 0.93 2.04
CA ALA A 230 10.07 1.05 0.60
C ALA A 230 11.42 1.04 -0.11
N SER A 231 11.51 0.31 -1.23
CA SER A 231 12.65 0.31 -2.15
C SER A 231 12.25 0.77 -3.55
N THR A 232 13.26 1.14 -4.35
CA THR A 232 13.07 1.54 -5.75
C THR A 232 12.67 0.34 -6.62
N THR A 233 11.94 0.65 -7.70
CA THR A 233 11.65 -0.28 -8.79
C THR A 233 12.65 -0.16 -9.95
N GLY A 234 13.72 0.64 -9.77
CA GLY A 234 14.74 0.90 -10.80
C GLY A 234 14.32 1.90 -11.88
N SER A 235 13.12 2.47 -11.77
CA SER A 235 12.59 3.45 -12.75
C SER A 235 12.44 4.86 -12.16
N TYR A 236 12.85 5.05 -10.92
CA TYR A 236 12.74 6.29 -10.18
C TYR A 236 14.12 6.82 -9.78
N ASP A 237 14.36 8.10 -10.00
CA ASP A 237 15.53 8.89 -9.55
C ASP A 237 16.93 8.36 -9.88
N SER A 238 17.11 7.57 -10.93
CA SER A 238 18.41 7.00 -11.30
C SER A 238 19.08 6.14 -10.22
N GLU A 239 18.35 5.84 -9.14
CA GLU A 239 18.84 4.98 -8.08
C GLU A 239 18.87 3.51 -8.51
N PRO A 240 19.86 2.74 -8.07
CA PRO A 240 19.93 1.32 -8.38
C PRO A 240 18.68 0.57 -7.90
N LEU A 241 18.29 -0.45 -8.67
CA LEU A 241 17.20 -1.34 -8.30
C LEU A 241 17.38 -1.88 -6.87
N GLY A 242 16.34 -1.79 -6.06
CA GLY A 242 16.33 -2.26 -4.68
C GLY A 242 16.97 -1.32 -3.65
N SER A 243 17.43 -0.13 -4.06
CA SER A 243 17.86 0.90 -3.10
C SER A 243 16.68 1.33 -2.24
N VAL A 244 16.94 1.62 -0.96
CA VAL A 244 15.92 2.22 -0.08
C VAL A 244 15.63 3.63 -0.57
N VAL A 245 14.34 3.96 -0.71
CA VAL A 245 13.93 5.30 -1.17
C VAL A 245 14.02 6.32 -0.03
N SER A 246 14.28 7.58 -0.40
CA SER A 246 14.54 8.65 0.55
C SER A 246 13.39 8.95 1.51
N PHE A 247 12.16 8.67 1.12
CA PHE A 247 11.00 8.86 2.00
C PHE A 247 10.74 7.68 2.95
N SER A 248 11.27 6.47 2.66
CA SER A 248 11.06 5.31 3.53
C SER A 248 11.62 5.55 4.91
N SER A 249 10.77 5.50 5.93
CA SER A 249 11.23 5.59 7.30
C SER A 249 12.22 4.48 7.65
N ASN A 250 13.25 4.85 8.37
CA ASN A 250 14.30 3.94 8.80
C ASN A 250 14.81 4.31 10.19
N GLY A 251 15.76 3.56 10.66
CA GLY A 251 16.50 3.85 11.86
C GLY A 251 16.28 2.86 12.98
N LEU A 252 16.91 3.18 14.10
CA LEU A 252 16.61 2.47 15.33
C LEU A 252 15.32 3.03 15.91
N THR A 253 14.53 2.17 16.55
CA THR A 253 13.49 2.66 17.46
C THR A 253 14.13 3.41 18.62
N ASN A 254 13.36 4.21 19.38
CA ASN A 254 13.89 4.98 20.50
C ASN A 254 14.50 4.11 21.62
N ASP A 255 14.13 2.84 21.68
CA ASP A 255 14.72 1.84 22.57
C ASP A 255 15.85 1.01 21.92
N GLY A 256 16.32 1.42 20.73
CA GLY A 256 17.51 0.90 20.07
C GLY A 256 17.34 -0.35 19.22
N ARG A 257 16.10 -0.78 18.92
CA ARG A 257 15.86 -1.93 18.03
C ARG A 257 15.96 -1.52 16.55
N ILE A 258 16.47 -2.44 15.74
CA ILE A 258 16.55 -2.25 14.28
C ILE A 258 15.14 -2.41 13.67
N LYS A 259 14.73 -1.43 12.89
CA LYS A 259 13.52 -1.39 12.06
C LYS A 259 13.80 -0.58 10.79
N PRO A 260 13.13 -0.83 9.65
CA PRO A 260 12.28 -2.00 9.38
C PRO A 260 13.09 -3.29 9.25
N GLU A 261 12.43 -4.45 9.29
CA GLU A 261 13.08 -5.75 9.08
C GLU A 261 13.44 -6.01 7.63
N ILE A 262 12.61 -5.53 6.72
CA ILE A 262 12.77 -5.72 5.28
C ILE A 262 12.32 -4.48 4.52
N VAL A 263 12.66 -4.42 3.24
CA VAL A 263 12.11 -3.47 2.27
C VAL A 263 11.44 -4.23 1.13
N ALA A 264 10.47 -3.59 0.50
CA ALA A 264 9.79 -4.07 -0.70
C ALA A 264 9.63 -2.95 -1.71
N PRO A 265 9.46 -3.24 -3.01
CA PRO A 265 9.17 -2.22 -4.01
C PRO A 265 7.97 -1.37 -3.61
N GLY A 266 8.17 -0.05 -3.49
CA GLY A 266 7.15 0.88 -2.99
C GLY A 266 7.04 2.18 -3.80
N VAL A 267 7.69 2.26 -4.96
CA VAL A 267 7.70 3.47 -5.79
C VAL A 267 7.04 3.18 -7.12
N LEU A 268 6.17 4.10 -7.55
CA LEU A 268 5.45 4.02 -8.83
C LEU A 268 4.66 2.71 -8.98
N ILE A 269 4.08 2.23 -7.92
CA ILE A 269 3.19 1.06 -7.96
C ILE A 269 1.87 1.48 -8.59
N CYS A 270 1.52 0.90 -9.73
CA CYS A 270 0.20 1.05 -10.34
C CYS A 270 -0.71 -0.09 -9.88
N SER A 271 -1.88 0.25 -9.38
CA SER A 271 -2.82 -0.70 -8.77
C SER A 271 -4.27 -0.26 -8.99
N GLY A 272 -5.22 -0.97 -8.42
CA GLY A 272 -6.63 -0.62 -8.48
C GLY A 272 -6.89 0.79 -7.93
N ARG A 273 -7.79 1.49 -8.59
CA ARG A 273 -8.27 2.81 -8.19
C ARG A 273 -9.74 2.70 -7.81
N ALA A 274 -10.11 3.31 -6.69
CA ALA A 274 -11.52 3.47 -6.36
C ALA A 274 -12.22 4.35 -7.42
N GLU A 275 -13.40 3.93 -7.85
CA GLU A 275 -14.20 4.67 -8.82
C GLU A 275 -15.17 5.63 -8.10
N GLU A 276 -15.48 6.79 -8.76
CA GLU A 276 -16.46 7.77 -8.27
C GLU A 276 -17.91 7.32 -8.55
#